data_1c81e0de312cafea58bf4d4036afbd9d
#
_entry.id   1c81e0de312cafea58bf4d4036afbd9d
#
_cell.length_a   1.000
_cell.length_b   1.000
_cell.length_c   1.000
_cell.angle_alpha   90.00
_cell.angle_beta   90.00
_cell.angle_gamma   90.00
#
_symmetry.space_group_name_H-M   'P 1'
#
loop_
_entity.id
_entity.type
_entity.pdbx_description
1 polymer ?
#
loop_
_entity_poly.entity_id
_entity_poly.type
_entity_poly.pdbx_seq_one_letter_code
_entity_poly.pdbx_strand_id
1 'polypeptide(L)'
;LMLGYMNKEALEISQSTGLATFFSRTRQKLWTKGETSGNNLKIKKITHDCDNDTLLVLAENNGPTCHLGRNSCFEDSPSSINEIDKLEEMIDLRFKEADLSSYTYQLFKDGIKEMAKKVTEEAGEVSIAAVTNDGRVIDETADLIYHLLVTLRKLNLSFSDVLDELNARSK
;
A
#
# COMPACT_ATOMS: atom_id res chain seq x y z
N LEU A 1 6.68 5.15 6.13
CA LEU A 1 6.89 6.60 6.10
C LEU A 1 8.22 6.96 6.78
N MET A 2 9.01 7.88 6.21
CA MET A 2 10.32 8.27 6.73
C MET A 2 10.54 9.77 6.47
N LEU A 3 11.25 10.45 7.37
CA LEU A 3 11.75 11.80 7.16
C LEU A 3 13.28 11.77 7.02
N GLY A 4 13.81 12.52 6.06
CA GLY A 4 15.24 12.69 5.86
C GLY A 4 15.57 14.08 5.32
N TYR A 5 16.85 14.46 5.36
CA TYR A 5 17.31 15.73 4.81
C TYR A 5 18.09 15.48 3.52
N MET A 6 17.85 16.32 2.53
CA MET A 6 18.60 16.35 1.28
C MET A 6 19.26 17.72 1.10
N ASN A 7 20.49 17.73 0.62
CA ASN A 7 21.08 18.88 -0.02
C ASN A 7 21.03 18.69 -1.54
N LYS A 8 21.48 19.67 -2.30
CA LYS A 8 21.46 19.61 -3.77
C LYS A 8 22.13 18.36 -4.32
N GLU A 9 23.30 17.99 -3.79
CA GLU A 9 24.05 16.82 -4.20
C GLU A 9 23.31 15.51 -3.91
N ALA A 10 22.67 15.40 -2.73
CA ALA A 10 21.81 14.24 -2.40
C ALA A 10 20.66 14.07 -3.39
N LEU A 11 20.02 15.16 -3.79
CA LEU A 11 18.96 15.15 -4.77
C LEU A 11 19.47 14.73 -6.16
N GLU A 12 20.57 15.28 -6.63
CA GLU A 12 21.18 14.92 -7.92
C GLU A 12 21.57 13.44 -7.98
N ILE A 13 22.15 12.90 -6.91
CA ILE A 13 22.45 11.46 -6.80
C ILE A 13 21.16 10.63 -6.78
N SER A 14 20.17 11.05 -6.03
CA SER A 14 18.88 10.35 -5.97
C SER A 14 18.20 10.27 -7.34
N GLN A 15 18.24 11.35 -8.12
CA GLN A 15 17.68 11.41 -9.46
C GLN A 15 18.48 10.54 -10.46
N SER A 16 19.81 10.54 -10.36
CA SER A 16 20.67 9.78 -11.28
C SER A 16 20.69 8.28 -11.01
N THR A 17 20.60 7.88 -9.74
CA THR A 17 20.66 6.46 -9.34
C THR A 17 19.29 5.80 -9.19
N GLY A 18 18.22 6.59 -9.04
CA GLY A 18 16.89 6.09 -8.70
C GLY A 18 16.75 5.58 -7.24
N LEU A 19 17.77 5.81 -6.39
CA LEU A 19 17.78 5.41 -4.99
C LEU A 19 17.77 6.64 -4.07
N ALA A 20 16.95 6.60 -3.01
CA ALA A 20 16.86 7.73 -2.08
C ALA A 20 18.17 7.92 -1.31
N THR A 21 18.88 9.01 -1.62
CA THR A 21 20.09 9.46 -0.99
C THR A 21 19.82 10.71 -0.16
N PHE A 22 20.37 10.76 1.04
CA PHE A 22 20.13 11.79 2.03
C PHE A 22 21.44 12.46 2.45
N PHE A 23 21.33 13.62 3.07
CA PHE A 23 22.44 14.32 3.70
C PHE A 23 22.32 14.27 5.22
N SER A 24 23.30 13.68 5.88
CA SER A 24 23.35 13.68 7.34
C SER A 24 23.93 14.99 7.86
N ARG A 25 23.11 15.82 8.50
CA ARG A 25 23.53 17.09 9.12
C ARG A 25 24.55 16.87 10.24
N THR A 26 24.40 15.80 11.02
CA THR A 26 25.31 15.47 12.12
C THR A 26 26.68 14.98 11.65
N ARG A 27 26.68 14.11 10.63
CA ARG A 27 27.89 13.50 10.08
C ARG A 27 28.50 14.28 8.93
N GLN A 28 27.79 15.31 8.43
CA GLN A 28 28.18 16.15 7.28
C GLN A 28 28.57 15.30 6.05
N LYS A 29 27.79 14.24 5.77
CA LYS A 29 28.02 13.37 4.63
C LYS A 29 26.74 12.84 4.02
N LEU A 30 26.85 12.45 2.77
CA LEU A 30 25.80 11.74 2.05
C LEU A 30 25.67 10.30 2.57
N TRP A 31 24.47 9.75 2.45
CA TRP A 31 24.21 8.33 2.68
C TRP A 31 22.99 7.89 1.87
N THR A 32 23.06 6.73 1.24
CA THR A 32 21.95 6.15 0.50
C THR A 32 21.18 5.19 1.40
N LYS A 33 19.87 5.33 1.45
CA LYS A 33 19.06 4.43 2.26
C LYS A 33 19.25 3.00 1.80
N GLY A 34 19.59 2.14 2.75
CA GLY A 34 19.84 0.72 2.48
C GLY A 34 21.28 0.39 2.06
N GLU A 35 22.21 1.35 2.01
CA GLU A 35 23.62 1.10 1.63
C GLU A 35 24.30 0.01 2.48
N THR A 36 23.87 -0.18 3.74
CA THR A 36 24.40 -1.20 4.65
C THR A 36 23.46 -2.38 4.83
N SER A 37 22.14 -2.12 4.89
CA SER A 37 21.13 -3.13 5.20
C SER A 37 20.54 -3.84 3.98
N GLY A 38 20.75 -3.33 2.77
CA GLY A 38 20.08 -3.78 1.55
C GLY A 38 18.64 -3.25 1.40
N ASN A 39 18.06 -2.64 2.43
CA ASN A 39 16.68 -2.13 2.42
C ASN A 39 16.61 -0.77 1.73
N ASN A 40 16.75 -0.77 0.42
CA ASN A 40 16.76 0.44 -0.41
C ASN A 40 15.37 1.02 -0.59
N LEU A 41 15.32 2.33 -0.87
CA LEU A 41 14.12 3.01 -1.34
C LEU A 41 14.31 3.36 -2.82
N LYS A 42 13.61 2.64 -3.71
CA LYS A 42 13.61 2.91 -5.15
C LYS A 42 12.63 4.03 -5.45
N ILE A 43 13.11 5.13 -5.96
CA ILE A 43 12.33 6.33 -6.24
C ILE A 43 11.41 6.08 -7.44
N LYS A 44 10.11 6.37 -7.27
CA LYS A 44 9.10 6.40 -8.33
C LYS A 44 8.80 7.81 -8.78
N LYS A 45 8.73 8.74 -7.82
CA LYS A 45 8.42 10.14 -8.11
C LYS A 45 9.02 11.04 -7.06
N ILE A 46 9.53 12.19 -7.49
CA ILE A 46 9.91 13.31 -6.62
C ILE A 46 9.04 14.51 -7.00
N THR A 47 8.42 15.12 -6.01
CA THR A 47 7.60 16.33 -6.19
C THR A 47 7.98 17.32 -5.10
N HIS A 48 8.10 18.59 -5.44
CA HIS A 48 8.26 19.69 -4.47
C HIS A 48 6.88 20.15 -3.95
N ASP A 49 6.87 20.76 -2.79
CA ASP A 49 5.67 21.43 -2.26
C ASP A 49 5.46 22.82 -2.87
N CYS A 50 4.51 23.58 -2.32
CA CYS A 50 4.06 24.85 -2.93
C CYS A 50 5.08 26.00 -2.84
N ASP A 51 6.00 25.98 -1.88
CA ASP A 51 7.05 26.98 -1.66
C ASP A 51 8.47 26.49 -1.95
N ASN A 52 8.59 25.24 -2.44
CA ASN A 52 9.83 24.60 -2.91
C ASN A 52 10.88 24.38 -1.81
N ASP A 53 10.48 24.27 -0.55
CA ASP A 53 11.40 23.97 0.55
C ASP A 53 11.38 22.52 1.01
N THR A 54 10.37 21.72 0.57
CA THR A 54 10.19 20.32 0.92
C THR A 54 9.99 19.45 -0.31
N LEU A 55 10.51 18.22 -0.26
CA LEU A 55 10.34 17.22 -1.31
C LEU A 55 9.51 16.05 -0.80
N LEU A 56 8.44 15.73 -1.51
CA LEU A 56 7.74 14.46 -1.38
C LEU A 56 8.38 13.44 -2.32
N VAL A 57 8.96 12.39 -1.74
CA VAL A 57 9.57 11.28 -2.49
C VAL A 57 8.70 10.04 -2.34
N LEU A 58 8.03 9.65 -3.41
CA LEU A 58 7.35 8.36 -3.49
C LEU A 58 8.37 7.30 -3.90
N ALA A 59 8.48 6.24 -3.09
CA ALA A 59 9.47 5.20 -3.33
C ALA A 59 8.92 3.82 -2.93
N GLU A 60 9.32 2.81 -3.69
CA GLU A 60 9.18 1.40 -3.28
C GLU A 60 10.25 1.08 -2.24
N ASN A 61 9.85 0.42 -1.16
CA ASN A 61 10.76 -0.10 -0.17
C ASN A 61 11.11 -1.57 -0.45
N ASN A 62 12.38 -1.87 -0.41
CA ASN A 62 12.87 -3.25 -0.45
C ASN A 62 13.21 -3.71 0.98
N GLY A 63 12.16 -3.95 1.78
CA GLY A 63 12.26 -4.30 3.20
C GLY A 63 11.93 -3.14 4.15
N PRO A 64 12.13 -3.32 5.46
CA PRO A 64 11.77 -2.33 6.48
C PRO A 64 12.42 -0.96 6.26
N THR A 65 11.63 0.10 6.32
CA THR A 65 12.13 1.46 6.17
C THR A 65 12.84 1.94 7.44
N CYS A 66 12.30 1.60 8.61
CA CYS A 66 12.88 2.00 9.90
C CYS A 66 14.06 1.09 10.30
N HIS A 67 15.10 1.67 10.95
CA HIS A 67 16.22 0.92 11.50
C HIS A 67 15.84 -0.06 12.63
N LEU A 68 14.65 0.10 13.21
CA LEU A 68 14.04 -0.82 14.19
C LEU A 68 13.26 -1.97 13.54
N GLY A 69 13.38 -2.17 12.23
CA GLY A 69 12.68 -3.23 11.51
C GLY A 69 11.20 -2.95 11.20
N ARG A 70 10.73 -1.70 11.36
CA ARG A 70 9.35 -1.29 11.07
C ARG A 70 9.22 -0.68 9.67
N ASN A 71 8.02 -0.72 9.10
CA ASN A 71 7.74 -0.10 7.80
C ASN A 71 7.67 1.43 7.84
N SER A 72 7.54 2.03 9.04
CA SER A 72 7.51 3.47 9.27
C SER A 72 8.43 3.86 10.41
N CYS A 73 9.02 5.06 10.35
CA CYS A 73 9.75 5.69 11.45
C CYS A 73 8.80 6.33 12.47
N PHE A 74 7.50 6.43 12.17
CA PHE A 74 6.48 7.02 13.03
C PHE A 74 5.66 5.89 13.65
N GLU A 75 5.59 5.85 15.00
CA GLU A 75 4.98 4.73 15.75
C GLU A 75 3.46 4.68 15.58
N ASP A 76 2.82 5.82 15.65
CA ASP A 76 1.36 5.96 15.55
C ASP A 76 0.93 6.33 14.13
N SER A 77 1.50 5.64 13.13
CA SER A 77 1.00 5.82 11.77
C SER A 77 -0.44 5.30 11.71
N PRO A 78 -1.44 6.15 11.49
CA PRO A 78 -2.83 5.69 11.42
C PRO A 78 -2.96 4.63 10.33
N SER A 79 -3.95 3.75 10.47
CA SER A 79 -4.34 2.81 9.41
C SER A 79 -4.38 3.57 8.09
N SER A 80 -3.57 3.17 7.15
CA SER A 80 -3.39 3.87 5.89
C SER A 80 -3.81 2.98 4.74
N ILE A 81 -3.94 3.56 3.56
CA ILE A 81 -4.18 2.82 2.32
C ILE A 81 -3.14 1.70 2.09
N ASN A 82 -1.95 1.79 2.73
CA ASN A 82 -0.95 0.72 2.70
C ASN A 82 -1.42 -0.60 3.33
N GLU A 83 -2.49 -0.58 4.14
CA GLU A 83 -3.10 -1.84 4.63
C GLU A 83 -3.82 -2.57 3.49
N ILE A 84 -4.35 -1.84 2.52
CA ILE A 84 -4.92 -2.43 1.30
C ILE A 84 -3.82 -3.12 0.49
N ASP A 85 -2.67 -2.46 0.28
CA ASP A 85 -1.54 -3.04 -0.44
C ASP A 85 -1.05 -4.35 0.22
N LYS A 86 -0.91 -4.33 1.56
CA LYS A 86 -0.54 -5.54 2.32
C LYS A 86 -1.58 -6.66 2.20
N LEU A 87 -2.85 -6.30 2.18
CA LEU A 87 -3.93 -7.27 2.02
C LEU A 87 -3.92 -7.87 0.61
N GLU A 88 -3.65 -7.08 -0.43
CA GLU A 88 -3.46 -7.57 -1.79
C GLU A 88 -2.26 -8.52 -1.89
N GLU A 89 -1.13 -8.16 -1.28
CA GLU A 89 0.06 -9.03 -1.22
C GLU A 89 -0.26 -10.37 -0.53
N MET A 90 -1.03 -10.34 0.56
CA MET A 90 -1.45 -11.54 1.27
C MET A 90 -2.41 -12.40 0.43
N ILE A 91 -3.35 -11.79 -0.28
CA ILE A 91 -4.25 -12.49 -1.20
C ILE A 91 -3.44 -13.19 -2.29
N ASP A 92 -2.48 -12.49 -2.91
CA ASP A 92 -1.59 -13.05 -3.93
C ASP A 92 -0.76 -14.21 -3.40
N LEU A 93 -0.27 -14.09 -2.16
CA LEU A 93 0.48 -15.17 -1.50
C LEU A 93 -0.40 -16.41 -1.31
N ARG A 94 -1.63 -16.26 -0.80
CA ARG A 94 -2.59 -17.36 -0.63
C ARG A 94 -2.94 -18.04 -1.96
N PHE A 95 -3.03 -17.26 -3.05
CA PHE A 95 -3.25 -17.83 -4.38
C PHE A 95 -2.06 -18.69 -4.83
N LYS A 96 -0.83 -18.26 -4.55
CA LYS A 96 0.40 -18.99 -4.92
C LYS A 96 0.65 -20.23 -4.07
N GLU A 97 0.39 -20.13 -2.76
CA GLU A 97 0.56 -21.25 -1.81
C GLU A 97 -0.37 -22.42 -2.12
N ALA A 98 -1.51 -22.17 -2.73
CA ALA A 98 -2.51 -23.17 -3.12
C ALA A 98 -2.98 -24.07 -1.95
N ASP A 99 -3.00 -23.54 -0.73
CA ASP A 99 -3.42 -24.25 0.46
C ASP A 99 -4.94 -24.43 0.49
N LEU A 100 -5.38 -25.69 0.41
CA LEU A 100 -6.79 -26.07 0.42
C LEU A 100 -7.52 -25.73 1.72
N SER A 101 -6.81 -25.46 2.81
CA SER A 101 -7.40 -25.00 4.07
C SER A 101 -7.68 -23.50 4.07
N SER A 102 -7.08 -22.74 3.14
CA SER A 102 -7.25 -21.30 3.01
C SER A 102 -8.58 -20.94 2.35
N TYR A 103 -9.42 -20.19 3.05
CA TYR A 103 -10.66 -19.66 2.49
C TYR A 103 -10.43 -18.84 1.22
N THR A 104 -9.41 -17.96 1.22
CA THR A 104 -9.02 -17.15 0.05
C THR A 104 -8.71 -18.04 -1.15
N TYR A 105 -7.97 -19.13 -0.96
CA TYR A 105 -7.64 -20.05 -2.05
C TYR A 105 -8.84 -20.84 -2.52
N GLN A 106 -9.72 -21.29 -1.62
CA GLN A 106 -10.96 -21.95 -2.02
C GLN A 106 -11.82 -21.04 -2.90
N LEU A 107 -12.01 -19.79 -2.49
CA LEU A 107 -12.75 -18.80 -3.25
C LEU A 107 -12.12 -18.56 -4.64
N PHE A 108 -10.77 -18.55 -4.72
CA PHE A 108 -10.04 -18.47 -5.98
C PHE A 108 -10.32 -19.68 -6.88
N LYS A 109 -10.37 -20.87 -6.31
CA LYS A 109 -10.63 -22.14 -7.01
C LYS A 109 -12.07 -22.23 -7.52
N ASP A 110 -13.04 -21.77 -6.71
CA ASP A 110 -14.47 -21.76 -7.06
C ASP A 110 -14.78 -20.76 -8.18
N GLY A 111 -13.89 -19.78 -8.37
CA GLY A 111 -13.86 -18.91 -9.53
C GLY A 111 -14.70 -17.65 -9.42
N ILE A 112 -14.66 -16.87 -10.49
CA ILE A 112 -15.19 -15.48 -10.52
C ILE A 112 -16.68 -15.38 -10.21
N LYS A 113 -17.47 -16.41 -10.52
CA LYS A 113 -18.93 -16.40 -10.25
C LYS A 113 -19.22 -16.43 -8.74
N GLU A 114 -18.49 -17.24 -7.99
CA GLU A 114 -18.65 -17.32 -6.53
C GLU A 114 -18.13 -16.04 -5.86
N MET A 115 -17.01 -15.49 -6.34
CA MET A 115 -16.51 -14.20 -5.89
C MET A 115 -17.53 -13.07 -6.11
N ALA A 116 -18.14 -12.98 -7.29
CA ALA A 116 -19.16 -11.98 -7.60
C ALA A 116 -20.42 -12.13 -6.73
N LYS A 117 -20.81 -13.36 -6.43
CA LYS A 117 -21.91 -13.65 -5.51
C LYS A 117 -21.58 -13.14 -4.10
N LYS A 118 -20.36 -13.38 -3.60
CA LYS A 118 -19.90 -12.88 -2.31
C LYS A 118 -19.89 -11.35 -2.26
N VAL A 119 -19.39 -10.67 -3.26
CA VAL A 119 -19.46 -9.19 -3.32
C VAL A 119 -20.90 -8.70 -3.22
N THR A 120 -21.86 -9.36 -3.87
CA THR A 120 -23.28 -8.98 -3.80
C THR A 120 -23.88 -9.23 -2.42
N GLU A 121 -23.52 -10.34 -1.77
CA GLU A 121 -23.95 -10.71 -0.43
C GLU A 121 -23.46 -9.65 0.58
N GLU A 122 -22.18 -9.36 0.62
CA GLU A 122 -21.57 -8.38 1.55
C GLU A 122 -22.09 -6.96 1.31
N ALA A 123 -22.30 -6.55 0.06
CA ALA A 123 -22.91 -5.24 -0.24
C ALA A 123 -24.35 -5.14 0.29
N GLY A 124 -25.10 -6.25 0.28
CA GLY A 124 -26.41 -6.35 0.89
C GLY A 124 -26.35 -6.21 2.41
N GLU A 125 -25.39 -6.88 3.06
CA GLU A 125 -25.20 -6.83 4.50
C GLU A 125 -24.79 -5.44 4.99
N VAL A 126 -23.88 -4.75 4.27
CA VAL A 126 -23.57 -3.32 4.52
C VAL A 126 -24.85 -2.47 4.49
N SER A 127 -25.70 -2.68 3.48
CA SER A 127 -26.92 -1.90 3.33
C SER A 127 -27.91 -2.16 4.47
N ILE A 128 -28.07 -3.41 4.89
CA ILE A 128 -28.94 -3.80 6.01
C ILE A 128 -28.39 -3.22 7.31
N ALA A 129 -27.09 -3.39 7.61
CA ALA A 129 -26.46 -2.89 8.82
C ALA A 129 -26.59 -1.35 8.93
N ALA A 130 -26.46 -0.64 7.80
CA ALA A 130 -26.63 0.82 7.76
C ALA A 130 -28.05 1.26 8.08
N VAL A 131 -29.08 0.55 7.58
CA VAL A 131 -30.50 0.88 7.81
C VAL A 131 -30.96 0.48 9.21
N THR A 132 -30.49 -0.66 9.71
CA THR A 132 -30.88 -1.18 11.03
C THR A 132 -30.12 -0.51 12.18
N ASN A 133 -28.99 0.14 11.87
CA ASN A 133 -28.08 0.75 12.84
C ASN A 133 -27.65 -0.22 13.95
N ASP A 134 -27.35 -1.45 13.56
CA ASP A 134 -27.00 -2.55 14.47
C ASP A 134 -25.53 -2.54 14.95
N GLY A 135 -24.76 -1.55 14.51
CA GLY A 135 -23.36 -1.38 14.86
C GLY A 135 -22.36 -2.16 13.99
N ARG A 136 -22.83 -2.99 13.02
CA ARG A 136 -21.97 -3.87 12.21
C ARG A 136 -21.50 -3.25 10.89
N VAL A 137 -21.85 -2.01 10.58
CA VAL A 137 -21.49 -1.35 9.29
C VAL A 137 -20.02 -1.46 8.95
N ILE A 138 -19.13 -1.30 9.95
CA ILE A 138 -17.67 -1.36 9.74
C ILE A 138 -17.24 -2.80 9.41
N ASP A 139 -17.78 -3.80 10.10
CA ASP A 139 -17.44 -5.20 9.90
C ASP A 139 -17.87 -5.64 8.49
N GLU A 140 -19.13 -5.39 8.12
CA GLU A 140 -19.65 -5.73 6.80
C GLU A 140 -18.94 -4.96 5.67
N THR A 141 -18.55 -3.71 5.93
CA THR A 141 -17.76 -2.94 4.94
C THR A 141 -16.37 -3.52 4.77
N ALA A 142 -15.74 -4.02 5.83
CA ALA A 142 -14.43 -4.69 5.73
C ALA A 142 -14.53 -5.98 4.93
N ASP A 143 -15.59 -6.77 5.13
CA ASP A 143 -15.84 -8.01 4.38
C ASP A 143 -16.12 -7.70 2.90
N LEU A 144 -16.91 -6.67 2.59
CA LEU A 144 -17.12 -6.20 1.23
C LEU A 144 -15.80 -5.80 0.54
N ILE A 145 -14.95 -5.00 1.21
CA ILE A 145 -13.65 -4.59 0.67
C ILE A 145 -12.78 -5.81 0.42
N TYR A 146 -12.72 -6.76 1.37
CA TYR A 146 -11.95 -7.99 1.21
C TYR A 146 -12.38 -8.76 -0.05
N HIS A 147 -13.67 -9.01 -0.24
CA HIS A 147 -14.19 -9.75 -1.40
C HIS A 147 -14.00 -9.00 -2.72
N LEU A 148 -14.06 -7.65 -2.71
CA LEU A 148 -13.69 -6.82 -3.85
C LEU A 148 -12.22 -6.99 -4.23
N LEU A 149 -11.31 -6.94 -3.25
CA LEU A 149 -9.87 -7.14 -3.49
C LEU A 149 -9.58 -8.53 -4.04
N VAL A 150 -10.15 -9.60 -3.47
CA VAL A 150 -10.01 -10.97 -3.99
C VAL A 150 -10.47 -11.05 -5.45
N THR A 151 -11.59 -10.40 -5.78
CA THR A 151 -12.13 -10.35 -7.14
C THR A 151 -11.20 -9.61 -8.10
N LEU A 152 -10.70 -8.42 -7.70
CA LEU A 152 -9.73 -7.64 -8.48
C LEU A 152 -8.45 -8.44 -8.75
N ARG A 153 -7.86 -9.06 -7.70
CA ARG A 153 -6.65 -9.88 -7.86
C ARG A 153 -6.87 -11.07 -8.79
N LYS A 154 -8.04 -11.69 -8.76
CA LYS A 154 -8.41 -12.77 -9.72
C LYS A 154 -8.44 -12.27 -11.15
N LEU A 155 -8.79 -11.02 -11.39
CA LEU A 155 -8.83 -10.38 -12.70
C LEU A 155 -7.50 -9.71 -13.10
N ASN A 156 -6.43 -9.88 -12.31
CA ASN A 156 -5.13 -9.21 -12.45
C ASN A 156 -5.23 -7.66 -12.39
N LEU A 157 -6.17 -7.16 -11.61
CA LEU A 157 -6.35 -5.74 -11.28
C LEU A 157 -5.94 -5.49 -9.84
N SER A 158 -5.66 -4.22 -9.50
CA SER A 158 -5.31 -3.75 -8.16
C SER A 158 -6.32 -2.71 -7.67
N PHE A 159 -6.32 -2.45 -6.38
CA PHE A 159 -7.09 -1.34 -5.82
C PHE A 159 -6.57 0.02 -6.30
N SER A 160 -5.30 0.11 -6.68
CA SER A 160 -4.72 1.31 -7.31
C SER A 160 -5.43 1.66 -8.62
N ASP A 161 -5.81 0.66 -9.44
CA ASP A 161 -6.57 0.90 -10.67
C ASP A 161 -7.94 1.53 -10.39
N VAL A 162 -8.56 1.12 -9.27
CA VAL A 162 -9.84 1.71 -8.82
C VAL A 162 -9.64 3.16 -8.36
N LEU A 163 -8.55 3.45 -7.63
CA LEU A 163 -8.23 4.80 -7.18
C LEU A 163 -7.94 5.73 -8.37
N ASP A 164 -7.25 5.25 -9.38
CA ASP A 164 -6.98 6.02 -10.60
C ASP A 164 -8.28 6.37 -11.34
N GLU A 165 -9.23 5.43 -11.44
CA GLU A 165 -10.54 5.68 -12.02
C GLU A 165 -11.37 6.69 -11.19
N LEU A 166 -11.37 6.57 -9.86
CA LEU A 166 -12.04 7.52 -8.97
C LEU A 166 -11.44 8.93 -9.11
N ASN A 167 -10.11 9.03 -9.19
CA ASN A 167 -9.41 10.29 -9.41
C ASN A 167 -9.72 10.90 -10.79
N ALA A 168 -9.86 10.08 -11.82
CA ALA A 168 -10.26 10.54 -13.15
C ALA A 168 -11.67 11.14 -13.17
N ARG A 169 -12.61 10.59 -12.36
CA ARG A 169 -13.99 11.07 -12.24
C ARG A 169 -14.16 12.30 -11.35
N SER A 170 -13.18 12.60 -10.50
CA SER A 170 -13.23 13.75 -9.58
C SER A 170 -12.84 15.08 -10.23
N LYS A 171 -12.54 15.09 -11.52
CA LYS A 171 -12.23 16.28 -12.34
C LYS A 171 -13.45 16.70 -13.13
#